data_7454195ad1e24142f435a96ad2ca61ee
#
_entry.id   7454195ad1e24142f435a96ad2ca61ee
#
_cell.length_a   1.000
_cell.length_b   1.000
_cell.length_c   1.000
_cell.angle_alpha   90.00
_cell.angle_beta   90.00
_cell.angle_gamma   90.00
#
_symmetry.space_group_name_H-M   'P 1'
#
loop_
_entity.id
_entity.type
_entity.pdbx_description
1 polymer ?
#
loop_
_entity_poly.entity_id
_entity_poly.type
_entity_poly.pdbx_seq_one_letter_code
_entity_poly.pdbx_strand_id
1 'polypeptide(L)'
;MVTLFDIEWSKRQEYTMQHGTLIGYTSNEFGEVYLTELFIEDELTSISITEFYKILSILRENYLLNRKTVICIESEKKWLENIKDGKLIKLTIEDILTQYPLSVIEKQKRTLLNISRMQPEIGKYLKDINIYDCFAKDTFETAFILNILETKQYITNGYSITGDGSPFIRNGIRIEENGWIEIEKYESRKKYKQAFIAMWFNHELDEAYRKIEKACNDNGYFSLRIDTKEHNNEISSEILYEIRKSHFLISEVTGQKQGVYFEAGYALAFGLPVIWCCRQDDLKNVHFDTRQYNHIVWENYDELYEKVSKRIKGTIL
;
A
#
# COMPACT_ATOMS: atom_id res chain seq x y z
N MET A 1 -4.75 -32.38 6.48
CA MET A 1 -4.74 -30.92 6.57
C MET A 1 -3.82 -30.51 7.71
N VAL A 2 -3.17 -29.40 7.62
CA VAL A 2 -2.26 -28.87 8.64
C VAL A 2 -2.84 -27.53 9.10
N THR A 3 -2.89 -27.30 10.41
CA THR A 3 -3.38 -26.02 10.97
C THR A 3 -2.22 -25.05 11.14
N LEU A 4 -2.37 -23.86 10.60
CA LEU A 4 -1.43 -22.74 10.71
C LEU A 4 -2.26 -21.46 10.78
N PHE A 5 -1.99 -20.56 11.71
CA PHE A 5 -2.81 -19.37 11.95
C PHE A 5 -4.31 -19.68 12.13
N ASP A 6 -4.63 -20.79 12.83
CA ASP A 6 -6.00 -21.32 12.99
C ASP A 6 -6.75 -21.62 11.68
N ILE A 7 -6.01 -21.76 10.57
CA ILE A 7 -6.55 -22.11 9.27
C ILE A 7 -6.05 -23.49 8.82
N GLU A 8 -6.94 -24.26 8.24
CA GLU A 8 -6.59 -25.54 7.61
C GLU A 8 -5.99 -25.32 6.23
N TRP A 9 -4.77 -25.84 6.03
CA TRP A 9 -4.07 -25.79 4.76
C TRP A 9 -4.13 -27.15 4.05
N SER A 10 -4.31 -27.13 2.74
CA SER A 10 -4.48 -28.33 1.95
C SER A 10 -3.21 -29.17 1.80
N LYS A 11 -2.03 -28.53 1.87
CA LYS A 11 -0.73 -29.15 1.67
C LYS A 11 0.34 -28.49 2.54
N ARG A 12 1.26 -29.32 3.06
CA ARG A 12 2.52 -28.90 3.66
C ARG A 12 3.67 -29.55 2.91
N GLN A 13 4.69 -28.79 2.54
CA GLN A 13 5.87 -29.27 1.85
C GLN A 13 7.12 -28.56 2.40
N GLU A 14 8.20 -29.32 2.55
CA GLU A 14 9.47 -28.81 3.06
C GLU A 14 10.48 -28.70 1.92
N TYR A 15 11.21 -27.59 1.90
CA TYR A 15 12.24 -27.28 0.92
C TYR A 15 13.52 -26.90 1.64
N THR A 16 14.48 -27.83 1.72
CA THR A 16 15.80 -27.57 2.30
C THR A 16 16.70 -26.89 1.27
N MET A 17 17.30 -25.77 1.64
CA MET A 17 18.22 -24.98 0.83
C MET A 17 19.59 -24.86 1.51
N GLN A 18 20.60 -24.35 0.80
CA GLN A 18 21.97 -24.23 1.32
C GLN A 18 22.09 -23.41 2.62
N HIS A 19 21.15 -22.44 2.84
CA HIS A 19 21.22 -21.49 3.95
C HIS A 19 20.01 -21.55 4.90
N GLY A 20 19.08 -22.47 4.71
CA GLY A 20 17.91 -22.61 5.57
C GLY A 20 16.82 -23.48 4.93
N THR A 21 15.75 -23.70 5.68
CA THR A 21 14.60 -24.49 5.26
C THR A 21 13.37 -23.60 5.10
N LEU A 22 12.64 -23.82 4.00
CA LEU A 22 11.32 -23.23 3.79
C LEU A 22 10.25 -24.31 3.94
N ILE A 23 9.24 -24.02 4.75
CA ILE A 23 8.07 -24.88 4.91
C ILE A 23 6.91 -24.23 4.17
N GLY A 24 6.51 -24.82 3.06
CA GLY A 24 5.44 -24.33 2.17
C GLY A 24 4.07 -24.88 2.57
N TYR A 25 3.11 -24.00 2.59
CA TYR A 25 1.70 -24.26 2.83
C TYR A 25 0.88 -23.79 1.63
N THR A 26 -0.14 -24.55 1.25
CA THR A 26 -1.01 -24.21 0.12
C THR A 26 -2.46 -24.17 0.56
N SER A 27 -3.19 -23.14 0.15
CA SER A 27 -4.60 -22.93 0.40
C SER A 27 -5.28 -22.37 -0.86
N ASN A 28 -6.54 -22.73 -1.07
CA ASN A 28 -7.36 -22.13 -2.13
C ASN A 28 -7.70 -20.66 -1.83
N GLU A 29 -7.58 -20.24 -0.58
CA GLU A 29 -7.94 -18.91 -0.10
C GLU A 29 -6.72 -17.98 -0.06
N PHE A 30 -5.55 -18.48 0.34
CA PHE A 30 -4.35 -17.69 0.56
C PHE A 30 -3.20 -18.02 -0.40
N GLY A 31 -3.40 -19.00 -1.29
CA GLY A 31 -2.39 -19.45 -2.25
C GLY A 31 -1.23 -20.18 -1.58
N GLU A 32 -0.02 -19.92 -2.07
CA GLU A 32 1.22 -20.50 -1.55
C GLU A 32 1.89 -19.55 -0.55
N VAL A 33 2.05 -20.03 0.68
CA VAL A 33 2.73 -19.32 1.78
C VAL A 33 3.87 -20.18 2.28
N TYR A 34 5.03 -19.60 2.44
CA TYR A 34 6.25 -20.25 2.93
C TYR A 34 6.67 -19.61 4.25
N LEU A 35 7.07 -20.43 5.20
CA LEU A 35 7.66 -19.97 6.47
C LEU A 35 9.10 -20.44 6.52
N THR A 36 10.00 -19.61 7.01
CA THR A 36 11.34 -20.06 7.36
C THR A 36 11.33 -20.84 8.67
N GLU A 37 12.28 -21.73 8.84
CA GLU A 37 12.40 -22.54 10.06
C GLU A 37 12.62 -21.67 11.31
N LEU A 38 13.52 -20.69 11.23
CA LEU A 38 13.77 -19.76 12.34
C LEU A 38 12.52 -18.92 12.69
N PHE A 39 11.75 -18.49 11.70
CA PHE A 39 10.48 -17.80 11.98
C PHE A 39 9.51 -18.68 12.76
N ILE A 40 9.42 -19.96 12.42
CA ILE A 40 8.53 -20.91 13.12
C ILE A 40 8.98 -21.11 14.57
N GLU A 41 10.29 -21.20 14.79
CA GLU A 41 10.86 -21.43 16.12
C GLU A 41 10.76 -20.18 17.01
N ASP A 42 11.07 -19.01 16.48
CA ASP A 42 11.28 -17.80 17.27
C ASP A 42 10.04 -16.88 17.35
N GLU A 43 9.32 -16.71 16.25
CA GLU A 43 8.28 -15.66 16.15
C GLU A 43 6.84 -16.18 16.05
N LEU A 44 6.62 -17.35 15.45
CA LEU A 44 5.26 -17.83 15.16
C LEU A 44 4.35 -17.87 16.39
N THR A 45 4.87 -18.29 17.54
CA THR A 45 4.12 -18.41 18.80
C THR A 45 3.88 -17.07 19.50
N SER A 46 4.60 -16.03 19.11
CA SER A 46 4.48 -14.68 19.69
C SER A 46 3.38 -13.84 19.06
N ILE A 47 2.83 -14.30 17.92
CA ILE A 47 1.80 -13.57 17.17
C ILE A 47 0.48 -13.58 17.95
N SER A 48 -0.05 -12.40 18.22
CA SER A 48 -1.34 -12.24 18.90
C SER A 48 -2.53 -12.56 17.97
N ILE A 49 -3.66 -12.97 18.55
CA ILE A 49 -4.91 -13.20 17.80
C ILE A 49 -5.33 -11.95 17.02
N THR A 50 -5.07 -10.76 17.56
CA THR A 50 -5.40 -9.50 16.89
C THR A 50 -4.50 -9.19 15.70
N GLU A 51 -3.36 -9.86 15.56
CA GLU A 51 -2.46 -9.74 14.41
C GLU A 51 -2.80 -10.77 13.34
N PHE A 52 -3.34 -11.93 13.69
CA PHE A 52 -3.67 -12.98 12.74
C PHE A 52 -4.55 -12.51 11.59
N TYR A 53 -5.66 -11.82 11.88
CA TYR A 53 -6.54 -11.35 10.81
C TYR A 53 -5.85 -10.32 9.90
N LYS A 54 -4.91 -9.52 10.42
CA LYS A 54 -4.12 -8.58 9.63
C LYS A 54 -3.16 -9.30 8.70
N ILE A 55 -2.47 -10.31 9.24
CA ILE A 55 -1.55 -11.16 8.48
C ILE A 55 -2.32 -11.86 7.36
N LEU A 56 -3.44 -12.50 7.69
CA LEU A 56 -4.26 -13.21 6.73
C LEU A 56 -4.82 -12.30 5.64
N SER A 57 -5.22 -11.06 5.98
CA SER A 57 -5.68 -10.10 4.99
C SER A 57 -4.57 -9.72 3.99
N ILE A 58 -3.33 -9.58 4.43
CA ILE A 58 -2.20 -9.30 3.54
C ILE A 58 -1.83 -10.53 2.70
N LEU A 59 -1.84 -11.73 3.29
CA LEU A 59 -1.65 -12.98 2.54
C LEU A 59 -2.73 -13.14 1.46
N ARG A 60 -3.99 -12.86 1.81
CA ARG A 60 -5.11 -12.89 0.87
C ARG A 60 -4.91 -11.91 -0.29
N GLU A 61 -4.56 -10.68 -0.01
CA GLU A 61 -4.29 -9.68 -1.06
C GLU A 61 -3.11 -10.09 -1.94
N ASN A 62 -2.03 -10.63 -1.37
CA ASN A 62 -0.90 -11.13 -2.14
C ASN A 62 -1.30 -12.26 -3.08
N TYR A 63 -2.12 -13.19 -2.60
CA TYR A 63 -2.68 -14.25 -3.44
C TYR A 63 -3.49 -13.67 -4.61
N LEU A 64 -4.38 -12.70 -4.35
CA LEU A 64 -5.16 -12.03 -5.39
C LEU A 64 -4.30 -11.24 -6.38
N LEU A 65 -3.10 -10.83 -5.98
CA LEU A 65 -2.08 -10.22 -6.83
C LEU A 65 -1.19 -11.23 -7.56
N ASN A 66 -1.52 -12.53 -7.48
CA ASN A 66 -0.74 -13.63 -8.05
C ASN A 66 0.70 -13.69 -7.52
N ARG A 67 0.86 -13.43 -6.21
CA ARG A 67 2.13 -13.47 -5.48
C ARG A 67 2.15 -14.65 -4.53
N LYS A 68 3.36 -15.17 -4.29
CA LYS A 68 3.67 -16.14 -3.23
C LYS A 68 4.34 -15.39 -2.09
N THR A 69 4.02 -15.71 -0.85
CA THR A 69 4.59 -14.99 0.29
C THR A 69 5.51 -15.89 1.10
N VAL A 70 6.74 -15.42 1.36
CA VAL A 70 7.63 -15.99 2.39
C VAL A 70 7.54 -15.10 3.62
N ILE A 71 7.24 -15.70 4.77
CA ILE A 71 7.32 -15.04 6.07
C ILE A 71 8.63 -15.49 6.74
N CYS A 72 9.45 -14.53 7.13
CA CYS A 72 10.79 -14.75 7.66
C CYS A 72 11.13 -13.74 8.76
N ILE A 73 12.18 -14.01 9.51
CA ILE A 73 12.78 -13.01 10.40
C ILE A 73 13.76 -12.10 9.61
N GLU A 74 14.08 -10.93 10.15
CA GLU A 74 14.90 -9.92 9.44
C GLU A 74 16.28 -10.45 9.02
N SER A 75 16.93 -11.25 9.86
CA SER A 75 18.25 -11.82 9.58
C SER A 75 18.28 -12.77 8.37
N GLU A 76 17.12 -13.33 7.99
CA GLU A 76 17.00 -14.29 6.90
C GLU A 76 16.77 -13.62 5.54
N LYS A 77 16.31 -12.37 5.48
CA LYS A 77 16.04 -11.66 4.22
C LYS A 77 17.21 -11.72 3.25
N LYS A 78 18.43 -11.57 3.75
CA LYS A 78 19.65 -11.53 2.92
C LYS A 78 19.87 -12.82 2.11
N TRP A 79 19.69 -13.99 2.72
CA TRP A 79 19.89 -15.25 1.97
C TRP A 79 18.68 -15.55 1.07
N LEU A 80 17.48 -15.12 1.46
CA LEU A 80 16.28 -15.25 0.64
C LEU A 80 16.36 -14.43 -0.66
N GLU A 81 17.16 -13.35 -0.71
CA GLU A 81 17.39 -12.56 -1.95
C GLU A 81 17.96 -13.40 -3.10
N ASN A 82 18.66 -14.50 -2.79
CA ASN A 82 19.18 -15.42 -3.79
C ASN A 82 18.09 -16.25 -4.49
N ILE A 83 16.87 -16.31 -3.94
CA ILE A 83 15.74 -17.01 -4.56
C ILE A 83 15.14 -16.11 -5.64
N LYS A 84 15.39 -16.45 -6.90
CA LYS A 84 14.91 -15.73 -8.08
C LYS A 84 13.57 -16.27 -8.55
N ASP A 85 12.50 -15.95 -7.83
CA ASP A 85 11.12 -16.13 -8.31
C ASP A 85 10.46 -14.74 -8.30
N GLY A 86 10.13 -14.19 -9.47
CA GLY A 86 9.55 -12.85 -9.60
C GLY A 86 8.16 -12.70 -8.98
N LYS A 87 7.53 -13.80 -8.55
CA LYS A 87 6.25 -13.79 -7.82
C LYS A 87 6.43 -13.91 -6.31
N LEU A 88 7.63 -14.24 -5.84
CA LEU A 88 7.92 -14.47 -4.44
C LEU A 88 8.23 -13.14 -3.74
N ILE A 89 7.44 -12.81 -2.73
CA ILE A 89 7.70 -11.68 -1.86
C ILE A 89 8.13 -12.18 -0.49
N LYS A 90 9.05 -11.48 0.15
CA LYS A 90 9.70 -11.87 1.40
C LYS A 90 9.41 -10.80 2.43
N LEU A 91 8.68 -11.16 3.47
CA LEU A 91 8.14 -10.23 4.45
C LEU A 91 8.43 -10.73 5.87
N THR A 92 8.79 -9.82 6.76
CA THR A 92 8.70 -10.06 8.20
C THR A 92 7.28 -9.76 8.70
N ILE A 93 6.97 -10.14 9.92
CA ILE A 93 5.68 -9.77 10.55
C ILE A 93 5.54 -8.24 10.61
N GLU A 94 6.61 -7.50 10.93
CA GLU A 94 6.60 -6.03 10.93
C GLU A 94 6.26 -5.46 9.54
N ASP A 95 6.85 -6.00 8.46
CA ASP A 95 6.52 -5.59 7.09
C ASP A 95 5.03 -5.82 6.78
N ILE A 96 4.49 -6.97 7.17
CA ILE A 96 3.08 -7.33 6.95
C ILE A 96 2.17 -6.38 7.72
N LEU A 97 2.43 -6.16 9.01
CA LEU A 97 1.61 -5.30 9.85
C LEU A 97 1.67 -3.84 9.40
N THR A 98 2.82 -3.38 8.89
CA THR A 98 2.98 -2.03 8.32
C THR A 98 2.18 -1.85 7.03
N GLN A 99 2.01 -2.91 6.25
CA GLN A 99 1.20 -2.90 5.01
C GLN A 99 -0.30 -2.99 5.27
N TYR A 100 -0.73 -3.36 6.47
CA TYR A 100 -2.14 -3.47 6.79
C TYR A 100 -2.83 -2.09 6.82
N PRO A 101 -3.96 -1.89 6.10
CA PRO A 101 -4.63 -0.59 6.04
C PRO A 101 -5.27 -0.25 7.38
N LEU A 102 -4.86 0.89 7.96
CA LEU A 102 -5.39 1.37 9.25
C LEU A 102 -6.62 2.27 9.09
N SER A 103 -6.73 2.99 7.98
CA SER A 103 -7.86 3.89 7.75
C SER A 103 -9.02 3.19 7.04
N VAL A 104 -10.25 3.60 7.36
CA VAL A 104 -11.46 3.13 6.69
C VAL A 104 -11.41 3.40 5.18
N ILE A 105 -10.87 4.54 4.77
CA ILE A 105 -10.74 4.93 3.35
C ILE A 105 -9.84 3.95 2.61
N GLU A 106 -8.71 3.59 3.21
CA GLU A 106 -7.78 2.65 2.60
C GLU A 106 -8.34 1.22 2.55
N LYS A 107 -9.03 0.79 3.61
CA LYS A 107 -9.76 -0.49 3.60
C LYS A 107 -10.79 -0.55 2.47
N GLN A 108 -11.60 0.49 2.29
CA GLN A 108 -12.58 0.58 1.19
C GLN A 108 -11.92 0.47 -0.18
N LYS A 109 -10.86 1.24 -0.41
CA LYS A 109 -10.09 1.22 -1.65
C LYS A 109 -9.56 -0.18 -1.96
N ARG A 110 -8.86 -0.77 -1.02
CA ARG A 110 -8.24 -2.10 -1.22
C ARG A 110 -9.28 -3.21 -1.32
N THR A 111 -10.39 -3.11 -0.58
CA THR A 111 -11.54 -4.02 -0.72
C THR A 111 -12.12 -3.96 -2.13
N LEU A 112 -12.36 -2.78 -2.68
CA LEU A 112 -12.88 -2.62 -4.05
C LEU A 112 -11.92 -3.26 -5.08
N LEU A 113 -10.61 -3.05 -4.91
CA LEU A 113 -9.58 -3.68 -5.74
C LEU A 113 -9.55 -5.21 -5.57
N ASN A 114 -9.73 -5.74 -4.36
CA ASN A 114 -9.81 -7.18 -4.13
C ASN A 114 -11.04 -7.79 -4.79
N ILE A 115 -12.22 -7.15 -4.67
CA ILE A 115 -13.44 -7.56 -5.35
C ILE A 115 -13.21 -7.63 -6.87
N SER A 116 -12.55 -6.64 -7.47
CA SER A 116 -12.27 -6.64 -8.92
C SER A 116 -11.35 -7.78 -9.36
N ARG A 117 -10.38 -8.16 -8.51
CA ARG A 117 -9.47 -9.29 -8.79
C ARG A 117 -10.14 -10.65 -8.66
N MET A 118 -11.12 -10.76 -7.77
CA MET A 118 -11.91 -11.99 -7.58
C MET A 118 -13.01 -12.16 -8.62
N GLN A 119 -13.42 -11.08 -9.28
CA GLN A 119 -14.52 -11.10 -10.25
C GLN A 119 -14.01 -11.57 -11.62
N PRO A 120 -14.33 -12.80 -12.07
CA PRO A 120 -13.74 -13.38 -13.28
C PRO A 120 -14.20 -12.68 -14.57
N GLU A 121 -15.37 -12.05 -14.55
CA GLU A 121 -15.96 -11.38 -15.72
C GLU A 121 -16.76 -10.16 -15.29
N ILE A 122 -16.66 -9.06 -16.06
CA ILE A 122 -17.42 -7.84 -15.83
C ILE A 122 -18.92 -8.14 -15.87
N GLY A 123 -19.65 -7.64 -14.87
CA GLY A 123 -21.10 -7.81 -14.76
C GLY A 123 -21.57 -9.08 -14.07
N LYS A 124 -20.71 -10.06 -13.79
CA LYS A 124 -21.06 -11.23 -13.00
C LYS A 124 -21.05 -10.94 -11.50
N TYR A 125 -21.85 -11.70 -10.77
CA TYR A 125 -21.91 -11.60 -9.31
C TYR A 125 -20.84 -12.47 -8.62
N LEU A 126 -20.11 -11.87 -7.70
CA LEU A 126 -19.24 -12.55 -6.76
C LEU A 126 -20.07 -13.03 -5.58
N LYS A 127 -20.10 -14.34 -5.32
CA LYS A 127 -20.93 -14.93 -4.27
C LYS A 127 -20.25 -14.97 -2.91
N ASP A 128 -18.96 -15.23 -2.91
CA ASP A 128 -18.17 -15.46 -1.68
C ASP A 128 -17.18 -14.31 -1.48
N ILE A 129 -17.34 -13.62 -0.39
CA ILE A 129 -16.41 -12.63 0.13
C ILE A 129 -16.22 -12.87 1.62
N ASN A 130 -15.00 -12.84 2.09
CA ASN A 130 -14.68 -13.04 3.49
C ASN A 130 -14.10 -11.79 4.17
N ILE A 131 -13.86 -11.86 5.45
CA ILE A 131 -13.33 -10.76 6.25
C ILE A 131 -11.95 -10.29 5.75
N TYR A 132 -11.12 -11.22 5.25
CA TYR A 132 -9.75 -10.93 4.79
C TYR A 132 -9.73 -10.15 3.48
N ASP A 133 -10.73 -10.37 2.60
CA ASP A 133 -10.90 -9.60 1.36
C ASP A 133 -11.15 -8.12 1.66
N CYS A 134 -11.74 -7.82 2.82
CA CYS A 134 -12.14 -6.49 3.27
C CYS A 134 -11.18 -5.87 4.31
N PHE A 135 -10.09 -6.54 4.65
CA PHE A 135 -9.22 -6.10 5.75
C PHE A 135 -9.99 -5.86 7.05
N ALA A 136 -10.97 -6.68 7.32
CA ALA A 136 -11.85 -6.56 8.46
C ALA A 136 -11.46 -7.55 9.56
N LYS A 137 -11.68 -7.15 10.81
CA LYS A 137 -11.45 -8.03 11.99
C LYS A 137 -12.57 -9.05 12.19
N ASP A 138 -13.79 -8.71 11.71
CA ASP A 138 -14.99 -9.51 11.87
C ASP A 138 -16.02 -9.21 10.76
N THR A 139 -17.13 -9.93 10.80
CA THR A 139 -18.22 -9.79 9.84
C THR A 139 -18.95 -8.44 9.93
N PHE A 140 -18.99 -7.81 11.10
CA PHE A 140 -19.60 -6.49 11.26
C PHE A 140 -18.78 -5.39 10.59
N GLU A 141 -17.47 -5.44 10.73
CA GLU A 141 -16.57 -4.50 10.02
C GLU A 141 -16.62 -4.74 8.52
N THR A 142 -16.66 -6.00 8.08
CA THR A 142 -16.89 -6.35 6.66
C THR A 142 -18.16 -5.70 6.14
N ALA A 143 -19.27 -5.86 6.86
CA ALA A 143 -20.56 -5.26 6.56
C ALA A 143 -20.47 -3.76 6.40
N PHE A 144 -19.83 -3.11 7.34
CA PHE A 144 -19.66 -1.66 7.35
C PHE A 144 -18.91 -1.18 6.11
N ILE A 145 -17.79 -1.85 5.75
CA ILE A 145 -17.00 -1.50 4.58
C ILE A 145 -17.80 -1.70 3.29
N LEU A 146 -18.47 -2.84 3.14
CA LEU A 146 -19.29 -3.12 1.95
C LEU A 146 -20.47 -2.17 1.82
N ASN A 147 -21.10 -1.80 2.93
CA ASN A 147 -22.23 -0.85 2.93
C ASN A 147 -21.81 0.55 2.46
N ILE A 148 -20.59 0.98 2.83
CA ILE A 148 -20.06 2.25 2.32
C ILE A 148 -19.79 2.17 0.81
N LEU A 149 -19.24 1.06 0.31
CA LEU A 149 -19.02 0.87 -1.12
C LEU A 149 -20.34 0.86 -1.90
N GLU A 150 -21.40 0.24 -1.34
CA GLU A 150 -22.75 0.27 -1.91
C GLU A 150 -23.37 1.67 -1.90
N THR A 151 -23.26 2.40 -0.79
CA THR A 151 -23.73 3.78 -0.66
C THR A 151 -23.05 4.71 -1.68
N LYS A 152 -21.80 4.47 -2.01
CA LYS A 152 -21.07 5.17 -3.07
C LYS A 152 -21.43 4.69 -4.48
N GLN A 153 -22.32 3.72 -4.61
CA GLN A 153 -22.68 3.07 -5.87
C GLN A 153 -21.47 2.46 -6.60
N TYR A 154 -20.48 1.97 -5.84
CA TYR A 154 -19.33 1.24 -6.39
C TYR A 154 -19.64 -0.24 -6.58
N ILE A 155 -20.54 -0.79 -5.74
CA ILE A 155 -20.99 -2.18 -5.80
C ILE A 155 -22.51 -2.25 -5.57
N THR A 156 -23.14 -3.34 -6.04
CA THR A 156 -24.52 -3.71 -5.66
C THR A 156 -24.51 -4.78 -4.57
N ASN A 157 -25.61 -4.87 -3.82
CA ASN A 157 -25.90 -5.94 -2.86
C ASN A 157 -24.79 -6.15 -1.83
N GLY A 158 -24.22 -5.05 -1.33
CA GLY A 158 -23.11 -5.13 -0.42
C GLY A 158 -23.43 -5.95 0.82
N TYR A 159 -24.63 -5.71 1.44
CA TYR A 159 -24.83 -6.32 2.73
C TYR A 159 -26.26 -6.17 3.30
N SER A 160 -26.73 -7.18 4.03
CA SER A 160 -27.95 -7.14 4.83
C SER A 160 -27.71 -7.71 6.23
N ILE A 161 -28.52 -7.32 7.19
CA ILE A 161 -28.53 -7.83 8.55
C ILE A 161 -29.75 -8.71 8.74
N THR A 162 -29.58 -9.92 9.25
CA THR A 162 -30.67 -10.83 9.65
C THR A 162 -31.38 -10.34 10.90
N GLY A 163 -32.53 -10.93 11.22
CA GLY A 163 -33.31 -10.56 12.41
C GLY A 163 -32.59 -10.83 13.74
N ASP A 164 -31.56 -11.67 13.76
CA ASP A 164 -30.69 -11.93 14.90
C ASP A 164 -29.45 -11.01 14.95
N GLY A 165 -29.35 -10.05 14.04
CA GLY A 165 -28.23 -9.12 13.95
C GLY A 165 -27.03 -9.65 13.17
N SER A 166 -27.08 -10.86 12.62
CA SER A 166 -25.99 -11.43 11.84
C SER A 166 -25.97 -10.89 10.43
N PRO A 167 -24.81 -10.55 9.95
CA PRO A 167 -24.61 -9.98 8.65
C PRO A 167 -24.52 -11.06 7.54
N PHE A 168 -25.10 -10.81 6.35
CA PHE A 168 -24.97 -11.68 5.17
C PHE A 168 -24.96 -10.93 3.84
N ILE A 169 -24.34 -11.51 2.80
CA ILE A 169 -24.31 -10.95 1.45
C ILE A 169 -25.56 -11.42 0.70
N ARG A 170 -26.36 -10.47 0.18
CA ARG A 170 -27.52 -10.80 -0.65
C ARG A 170 -27.11 -11.04 -2.10
N ASN A 171 -27.46 -12.22 -2.63
CA ASN A 171 -27.36 -12.52 -4.08
C ASN A 171 -26.01 -12.24 -4.73
N GLY A 172 -24.95 -12.11 -3.93
CA GLY A 172 -23.61 -11.77 -4.41
C GLY A 172 -23.37 -10.27 -4.60
N ILE A 173 -22.12 -9.91 -4.83
CA ILE A 173 -21.65 -8.55 -5.08
C ILE A 173 -21.32 -8.41 -6.56
N ARG A 174 -21.71 -7.29 -7.17
CA ARG A 174 -21.28 -6.90 -8.51
C ARG A 174 -20.72 -5.48 -8.46
N ILE A 175 -19.60 -5.25 -9.16
CA ILE A 175 -19.05 -3.91 -9.32
C ILE A 175 -19.90 -3.14 -10.32
N GLU A 176 -20.33 -1.95 -9.94
CA GLU A 176 -21.10 -1.02 -10.76
C GLU A 176 -20.19 -0.08 -11.56
N GLU A 177 -20.76 0.70 -12.47
CA GLU A 177 -20.03 1.61 -13.34
C GLU A 177 -19.10 2.55 -12.55
N ASN A 178 -19.60 3.20 -11.50
CA ASN A 178 -18.81 4.08 -10.64
C ASN A 178 -17.65 3.35 -9.95
N GLY A 179 -17.85 2.09 -9.60
CA GLY A 179 -16.80 1.23 -9.03
C GLY A 179 -15.68 0.95 -10.04
N TRP A 180 -16.03 0.62 -11.28
CA TRP A 180 -15.04 0.42 -12.34
C TRP A 180 -14.28 1.70 -12.67
N ILE A 181 -14.95 2.85 -12.75
CA ILE A 181 -14.29 4.15 -12.93
C ILE A 181 -13.28 4.42 -11.81
N GLU A 182 -13.65 4.10 -10.56
CA GLU A 182 -12.75 4.31 -9.42
C GLU A 182 -11.55 3.34 -9.44
N ILE A 183 -11.77 2.06 -9.82
CA ILE A 183 -10.70 1.07 -10.01
C ILE A 183 -9.73 1.54 -11.10
N GLU A 184 -10.22 1.98 -12.24
CA GLU A 184 -9.38 2.49 -13.34
C GLU A 184 -8.54 3.69 -12.91
N LYS A 185 -9.07 4.58 -12.08
CA LYS A 185 -8.29 5.68 -11.50
C LYS A 185 -7.13 5.16 -10.62
N TYR A 186 -7.37 4.12 -9.82
CA TYR A 186 -6.33 3.52 -8.98
C TYR A 186 -5.28 2.77 -9.82
N GLU A 187 -5.71 2.01 -10.82
CA GLU A 187 -4.82 1.25 -11.69
C GLU A 187 -4.03 2.13 -12.65
N SER A 188 -4.63 3.17 -13.20
CA SER A 188 -3.94 4.13 -14.04
C SER A 188 -2.82 4.84 -13.26
N ARG A 189 -3.04 5.17 -11.99
CA ARG A 189 -1.99 5.71 -11.11
C ARG A 189 -0.84 4.72 -10.92
N LYS A 190 -1.12 3.42 -10.76
CA LYS A 190 -0.06 2.37 -10.65
C LYS A 190 0.76 2.22 -11.94
N LYS A 191 0.18 2.52 -13.10
CA LYS A 191 0.87 2.44 -14.39
C LYS A 191 1.93 3.53 -14.54
N TYR A 192 1.72 4.68 -13.93
CA TYR A 192 2.68 5.79 -13.94
C TYR A 192 3.57 5.70 -12.70
N LYS A 193 4.75 5.12 -12.87
CA LYS A 193 5.78 5.08 -11.80
C LYS A 193 6.47 6.44 -11.63
N GLN A 194 5.69 7.52 -11.57
CA GLN A 194 6.17 8.88 -11.41
C GLN A 194 5.95 9.39 -9.98
N ALA A 195 6.97 9.97 -9.38
CA ALA A 195 6.89 10.77 -8.17
C ALA A 195 7.02 12.26 -8.57
N PHE A 196 6.05 13.09 -8.17
CA PHE A 196 6.19 14.54 -8.36
C PHE A 196 6.93 15.13 -7.16
N ILE A 197 7.96 15.95 -7.42
CA ILE A 197 8.74 16.62 -6.39
C ILE A 197 8.37 18.10 -6.38
N ALA A 198 7.60 18.51 -5.38
CA ALA A 198 7.26 19.90 -5.08
C ALA A 198 8.30 20.46 -4.10
N MET A 199 9.11 21.40 -4.53
CA MET A 199 10.14 22.03 -3.70
C MET A 199 10.54 23.40 -4.22
N TRP A 200 11.18 24.18 -3.38
CA TRP A 200 11.74 25.47 -3.81
C TRP A 200 12.90 25.28 -4.77
N PHE A 201 12.85 25.98 -5.93
CA PHE A 201 13.92 25.99 -6.92
C PHE A 201 15.05 26.93 -6.45
N ASN A 202 15.91 26.44 -5.58
CA ASN A 202 17.04 27.14 -5.04
C ASN A 202 18.27 26.24 -5.04
N HIS A 203 19.41 26.76 -5.48
CA HIS A 203 20.69 26.03 -5.53
C HIS A 203 21.10 25.40 -4.19
N GLU A 204 20.70 26.01 -3.06
CA GLU A 204 20.93 25.44 -1.74
C GLU A 204 20.21 24.08 -1.52
N LEU A 205 19.16 23.81 -2.28
CA LEU A 205 18.36 22.58 -2.19
C LEU A 205 18.64 21.60 -3.34
N ASP A 206 19.58 21.90 -4.25
CA ASP A 206 19.88 21.00 -5.38
C ASP A 206 20.38 19.64 -4.91
N GLU A 207 21.18 19.60 -3.84
CA GLU A 207 21.64 18.32 -3.29
C GLU A 207 20.50 17.55 -2.59
N ALA A 208 19.59 18.27 -1.92
CA ALA A 208 18.37 17.66 -1.37
C ALA A 208 17.53 17.05 -2.50
N TYR A 209 17.35 17.75 -3.61
CA TYR A 209 16.68 17.21 -4.79
C TYR A 209 17.31 15.91 -5.28
N ARG A 210 18.64 15.90 -5.47
CA ARG A 210 19.37 14.70 -5.95
C ARG A 210 19.17 13.49 -5.01
N LYS A 211 19.14 13.72 -3.69
CA LYS A 211 18.89 12.65 -2.71
C LYS A 211 17.45 12.15 -2.75
N ILE A 212 16.46 13.03 -2.89
CA ILE A 212 15.07 12.65 -3.09
C ILE A 212 14.89 11.89 -4.39
N GLU A 213 15.45 12.40 -5.50
CA GLU A 213 15.45 11.73 -6.80
C GLU A 213 16.06 10.33 -6.72
N LYS A 214 17.23 10.20 -6.08
CA LYS A 214 17.87 8.90 -5.86
C LYS A 214 16.98 7.97 -5.05
N ALA A 215 16.35 8.45 -3.99
CA ALA A 215 15.43 7.65 -3.18
C ALA A 215 14.22 7.15 -4.00
N CYS A 216 13.66 8.00 -4.88
CA CYS A 216 12.60 7.59 -5.80
C CYS A 216 13.09 6.50 -6.76
N ASN A 217 14.22 6.73 -7.43
CA ASN A 217 14.77 5.82 -8.45
C ASN A 217 15.11 4.44 -7.86
N ASP A 218 15.75 4.40 -6.68
CA ASP A 218 16.12 3.16 -5.99
C ASP A 218 14.86 2.36 -5.54
N ASN A 219 13.70 3.02 -5.45
CA ASN A 219 12.41 2.38 -5.16
C ASN A 219 11.53 2.17 -6.41
N GLY A 220 12.08 2.35 -7.62
CA GLY A 220 11.42 2.05 -8.88
C GLY A 220 10.45 3.13 -9.37
N TYR A 221 10.57 4.36 -8.87
CA TYR A 221 9.81 5.53 -9.32
C TYR A 221 10.76 6.53 -10.00
N PHE A 222 10.42 7.02 -11.17
CA PHE A 222 11.12 8.17 -11.71
C PHE A 222 10.56 9.47 -11.09
N SER A 223 11.44 10.40 -10.76
CA SER A 223 11.06 11.68 -10.16
C SER A 223 10.91 12.75 -11.23
N LEU A 224 9.93 13.62 -11.04
CA LEU A 224 9.73 14.80 -11.87
C LEU A 224 9.68 16.05 -11.00
N ARG A 225 10.58 17.00 -11.25
CA ARG A 225 10.50 18.39 -10.78
C ARG A 225 10.28 19.27 -12.01
N ILE A 226 9.32 20.19 -11.93
CA ILE A 226 8.80 20.86 -13.13
C ILE A 226 9.81 21.78 -13.83
N ASP A 227 10.78 22.35 -13.10
CA ASP A 227 11.83 23.20 -13.66
C ASP A 227 12.82 22.45 -14.56
N THR A 228 12.81 21.13 -14.51
CA THR A 228 13.66 20.27 -15.37
C THR A 228 13.01 19.95 -16.71
N LYS A 229 11.75 20.36 -16.92
CA LYS A 229 10.98 20.06 -18.14
C LYS A 229 10.88 21.29 -19.02
N GLU A 230 11.19 21.15 -20.32
CA GLU A 230 10.93 22.22 -21.31
C GLU A 230 9.42 22.41 -21.51
N HIS A 231 8.94 23.67 -21.47
CA HIS A 231 7.52 23.99 -21.54
C HIS A 231 7.20 24.90 -22.72
N ASN A 232 6.14 24.53 -23.47
CA ASN A 232 5.50 25.38 -24.45
C ASN A 232 4.11 25.89 -24.02
N ASN A 233 3.63 25.49 -22.84
CA ASN A 233 2.28 25.77 -22.33
C ASN A 233 2.33 26.58 -21.02
N GLU A 234 1.15 27.01 -20.55
CA GLU A 234 1.01 27.65 -19.25
C GLU A 234 1.48 26.71 -18.12
N ILE A 235 2.52 27.14 -17.41
CA ILE A 235 3.23 26.34 -16.39
C ILE A 235 2.28 25.76 -15.33
N SER A 236 1.28 26.54 -14.91
CA SER A 236 0.31 26.11 -13.88
C SER A 236 -0.52 24.89 -14.31
N SER A 237 -1.00 24.88 -15.55
CA SER A 237 -1.79 23.77 -16.10
C SER A 237 -0.97 22.48 -16.21
N GLU A 238 0.29 22.61 -16.61
CA GLU A 238 1.22 21.49 -16.73
C GLU A 238 1.56 20.88 -15.35
N ILE A 239 1.81 21.72 -14.35
CA ILE A 239 2.02 21.27 -12.96
C ILE A 239 0.84 20.41 -12.49
N LEU A 240 -0.40 20.92 -12.62
CA LEU A 240 -1.58 20.18 -12.21
C LEU A 240 -1.78 18.87 -12.98
N TYR A 241 -1.45 18.86 -14.27
CA TYR A 241 -1.48 17.65 -15.08
C TYR A 241 -0.47 16.61 -14.61
N GLU A 242 0.79 17.00 -14.38
CA GLU A 242 1.85 16.09 -13.93
C GLU A 242 1.61 15.58 -12.49
N ILE A 243 1.06 16.43 -11.60
CA ILE A 243 0.65 15.98 -10.27
C ILE A 243 -0.42 14.88 -10.39
N ARG A 244 -1.48 15.09 -11.20
CA ARG A 244 -2.55 14.10 -11.39
C ARG A 244 -2.06 12.77 -11.93
N LYS A 245 -1.05 12.80 -12.79
CA LYS A 245 -0.42 11.64 -13.40
C LYS A 245 0.53 10.90 -12.46
N SER A 246 0.99 11.55 -11.39
CA SER A 246 1.95 10.97 -10.46
C SER A 246 1.33 9.92 -9.55
N HIS A 247 2.15 9.00 -9.07
CA HIS A 247 1.76 7.98 -8.10
C HIS A 247 1.68 8.56 -6.69
N PHE A 248 2.58 9.47 -6.36
CA PHE A 248 2.62 10.24 -5.12
C PHE A 248 3.37 11.56 -5.34
N LEU A 249 3.30 12.44 -4.33
CA LEU A 249 4.01 13.69 -4.31
C LEU A 249 4.96 13.75 -3.10
N ILE A 250 6.18 14.24 -3.29
CA ILE A 250 7.09 14.62 -2.21
C ILE A 250 7.07 16.14 -2.11
N SER A 251 6.65 16.66 -0.95
CA SER A 251 6.62 18.08 -0.65
C SER A 251 7.78 18.44 0.27
N GLU A 252 8.84 19.02 -0.27
CA GLU A 252 9.97 19.55 0.49
C GLU A 252 9.72 21.02 0.76
N VAL A 253 9.29 21.36 1.99
CA VAL A 253 8.78 22.69 2.34
C VAL A 253 9.83 23.66 2.88
N THR A 254 11.11 23.31 2.93
CA THR A 254 12.19 24.22 3.34
C THR A 254 12.14 25.51 2.51
N GLY A 255 12.22 26.67 3.18
CA GLY A 255 12.05 27.98 2.58
C GLY A 255 10.60 28.42 2.43
N GLN A 256 9.62 27.61 2.86
CA GLN A 256 8.20 27.93 3.05
C GLN A 256 7.52 28.55 1.82
N LYS A 257 7.80 28.02 0.61
CA LYS A 257 7.24 28.56 -0.64
C LYS A 257 5.77 28.18 -0.78
N GLN A 258 4.92 29.18 -0.99
CA GLN A 258 3.46 29.01 -1.12
C GLN A 258 3.06 28.04 -2.26
N GLY A 259 3.79 28.06 -3.38
CA GLY A 259 3.57 27.16 -4.50
C GLY A 259 3.71 25.69 -4.10
N VAL A 260 4.69 25.34 -3.25
CA VAL A 260 4.91 23.98 -2.76
C VAL A 260 3.72 23.49 -1.91
N TYR A 261 3.18 24.37 -1.06
CA TYR A 261 1.98 24.05 -0.29
C TYR A 261 0.74 23.91 -1.15
N PHE A 262 0.59 24.77 -2.18
CA PHE A 262 -0.51 24.66 -3.15
C PHE A 262 -0.47 23.31 -3.90
N GLU A 263 0.68 22.92 -4.41
CA GLU A 263 0.89 21.65 -5.12
C GLU A 263 0.59 20.44 -4.22
N ALA A 264 1.07 20.46 -2.98
CA ALA A 264 0.78 19.43 -1.99
C ALA A 264 -0.71 19.36 -1.62
N GLY A 265 -1.36 20.52 -1.43
CA GLY A 265 -2.79 20.62 -1.17
C GLY A 265 -3.62 20.09 -2.34
N TYR A 266 -3.22 20.41 -3.57
CA TYR A 266 -3.87 19.87 -4.77
C TYR A 266 -3.73 18.33 -4.86
N ALA A 267 -2.53 17.82 -4.59
CA ALA A 267 -2.29 16.38 -4.56
C ALA A 267 -3.18 15.67 -3.52
N LEU A 268 -3.28 16.23 -2.30
CA LEU A 268 -4.17 15.71 -1.25
C LEU A 268 -5.64 15.73 -1.67
N ALA A 269 -6.12 16.84 -2.25
CA ALA A 269 -7.50 16.97 -2.73
C ALA A 269 -7.80 15.93 -3.84
N PHE A 270 -6.80 15.58 -4.63
CA PHE A 270 -6.90 14.55 -5.66
C PHE A 270 -6.71 13.12 -5.12
N GLY A 271 -6.49 12.97 -3.80
CA GLY A 271 -6.29 11.68 -3.12
C GLY A 271 -4.94 11.03 -3.43
N LEU A 272 -3.92 11.80 -3.75
CA LEU A 272 -2.55 11.32 -3.87
C LEU A 272 -1.88 11.26 -2.50
N PRO A 273 -1.06 10.23 -2.23
CA PRO A 273 -0.19 10.25 -1.07
C PRO A 273 0.79 11.43 -1.16
N VAL A 274 0.98 12.14 -0.04
CA VAL A 274 1.95 13.22 0.06
C VAL A 274 2.96 12.90 1.16
N ILE A 275 4.24 12.84 0.80
CA ILE A 275 5.37 12.71 1.70
C ILE A 275 5.89 14.11 1.99
N TRP A 276 5.76 14.56 3.23
CA TRP A 276 6.21 15.87 3.68
C TRP A 276 7.66 15.79 4.17
N CYS A 277 8.51 16.71 3.73
CA CYS A 277 9.89 16.84 4.15
C CYS A 277 10.19 18.29 4.54
N CYS A 278 11.03 18.49 5.54
CA CYS A 278 11.50 19.80 5.95
C CYS A 278 12.88 19.69 6.60
N ARG A 279 13.78 20.62 6.30
CA ARG A 279 15.08 20.71 6.98
C ARG A 279 14.87 21.15 8.44
N GLN A 280 15.63 20.58 9.35
CA GLN A 280 15.49 20.77 10.81
C GLN A 280 15.52 22.26 11.23
N ASP A 281 16.39 23.05 10.65
CA ASP A 281 16.53 24.47 10.97
C ASP A 281 15.32 25.33 10.58
N ASP A 282 14.54 24.86 9.58
CA ASP A 282 13.35 25.56 9.07
C ASP A 282 12.02 24.98 9.60
N LEU A 283 12.07 23.88 10.34
CA LEU A 283 10.88 23.17 10.85
C LEU A 283 9.94 24.09 11.67
N LYS A 284 10.49 25.02 12.44
CA LYS A 284 9.73 26.00 13.24
C LYS A 284 8.84 26.92 12.40
N ASN A 285 9.20 27.12 11.14
CA ASN A 285 8.52 28.00 10.19
C ASN A 285 7.44 27.28 9.38
N VAL A 286 7.33 25.95 9.48
CA VAL A 286 6.32 25.14 8.77
C VAL A 286 4.92 25.67 9.08
N HIS A 287 4.12 25.84 8.03
CA HIS A 287 2.76 26.38 8.12
C HIS A 287 1.90 25.57 9.11
N PHE A 288 1.16 26.25 9.97
CA PHE A 288 0.43 25.61 11.08
C PHE A 288 -0.57 24.56 10.61
N ASP A 289 -1.22 24.74 9.45
CA ASP A 289 -2.18 23.79 8.88
C ASP A 289 -1.53 22.45 8.48
N THR A 290 -0.23 22.44 8.23
CA THR A 290 0.49 21.25 7.81
C THR A 290 1.28 20.59 8.93
N ARG A 291 1.38 21.21 10.10
CA ARG A 291 2.09 20.64 11.27
C ARG A 291 1.50 19.32 11.78
N GLN A 292 0.24 19.05 11.48
CA GLN A 292 -0.43 17.80 11.82
C GLN A 292 0.06 16.60 10.98
N TYR A 293 0.69 16.84 9.82
CA TYR A 293 1.24 15.79 9.01
C TYR A 293 2.61 15.35 9.52
N ASN A 294 2.91 14.06 9.40
CA ASN A 294 4.18 13.50 9.82
C ASN A 294 5.29 13.87 8.82
N HIS A 295 5.99 14.96 9.11
CA HIS A 295 7.11 15.43 8.29
C HIS A 295 8.35 14.55 8.50
N ILE A 296 9.03 14.24 7.41
CA ILE A 296 10.41 13.79 7.42
C ILE A 296 11.28 15.02 7.72
N VAL A 297 11.78 15.08 8.93
CA VAL A 297 12.72 16.13 9.35
C VAL A 297 14.13 15.62 9.10
N TRP A 298 14.96 16.43 8.44
CA TRP A 298 16.32 16.05 8.06
C TRP A 298 17.34 17.13 8.40
N GLU A 299 18.54 16.70 8.83
CA GLU A 299 19.66 17.56 9.15
C GLU A 299 20.77 17.50 8.10
N ASN A 300 20.90 16.34 7.46
CA ASN A 300 21.86 16.11 6.39
C ASN A 300 21.24 15.33 5.23
N TYR A 301 21.91 15.34 4.10
CA TYR A 301 21.38 14.79 2.84
C TYR A 301 21.28 13.27 2.84
N ASP A 302 22.15 12.56 3.55
CA ASP A 302 22.10 11.08 3.61
C ASP A 302 20.91 10.63 4.46
N GLU A 303 20.66 11.31 5.57
CA GLU A 303 19.46 11.13 6.38
C GLU A 303 18.17 11.37 5.59
N LEU A 304 18.13 12.42 4.75
CA LEU A 304 17.00 12.70 3.87
C LEU A 304 16.75 11.52 2.93
N TYR A 305 17.79 11.01 2.26
CA TYR A 305 17.69 9.86 1.37
C TYR A 305 17.13 8.63 2.11
N GLU A 306 17.69 8.27 3.26
CA GLU A 306 17.28 7.10 4.02
C GLU A 306 15.83 7.20 4.49
N LYS A 307 15.44 8.35 5.06
CA LYS A 307 14.09 8.56 5.56
C LYS A 307 13.04 8.58 4.44
N VAL A 308 13.34 9.21 3.30
CA VAL A 308 12.44 9.22 2.14
C VAL A 308 12.32 7.82 1.55
N SER A 309 13.43 7.10 1.37
CA SER A 309 13.41 5.72 0.87
C SER A 309 12.60 4.80 1.77
N LYS A 310 12.78 4.89 3.09
CA LYS A 310 12.00 4.13 4.08
C LYS A 310 10.50 4.48 4.00
N ARG A 311 10.17 5.78 3.86
CA ARG A 311 8.77 6.22 3.75
C ARG A 311 8.12 5.72 2.46
N ILE A 312 8.80 5.76 1.33
CA ILE A 312 8.30 5.21 0.06
C ILE A 312 7.99 3.72 0.23
N LYS A 313 8.92 2.93 0.76
CA LYS A 313 8.74 1.49 0.99
C LYS A 313 7.56 1.17 1.93
N GLY A 314 7.35 2.01 2.94
CA GLY A 314 6.34 1.74 3.97
C GLY A 314 4.94 2.31 3.67
N THR A 315 4.81 3.27 2.75
CA THR A 315 3.54 3.99 2.56
C THR A 315 3.06 4.09 1.12
N ILE A 316 3.94 3.85 0.14
CA ILE A 316 3.59 3.91 -1.29
C ILE A 316 3.48 2.47 -1.80
N LEU A 317 2.27 2.00 -2.04
CA LEU A 317 1.95 0.62 -2.47
C LEU A 317 1.64 0.56 -3.97
#